data_aa9e1955b88c77c4d94be182c1cfc105
#
_entry.id   aa9e1955b88c77c4d94be182c1cfc105
#
_cell.length_a   1.000
_cell.length_b   1.000
_cell.length_c   1.000
_cell.angle_alpha   90.00
_cell.angle_beta   90.00
_cell.angle_gamma   90.00
#
_symmetry.space_group_name_H-M   'P 1'
#
loop_
_entity.id
_entity.type
_entity.pdbx_description
1 polymer ?
#
loop_
_entity_poly.entity_id
_entity_poly.type
_entity_poly.pdbx_seq_one_letter_code
_entity_poly.pdbx_strand_id
1 'polypeptide(L)'
;MTELTLRPWQAQAIQKAERWFLELGNKHFLVNAAPGAGKTICASVMAKRLIDKGEIERVIVIAPRREVVRQWGKDFSDVTGRHMTKVTGADGDVSDFGDDLCATWAAIQALSEPFQYICQNFRTLVICDEHHHAAIEAAWGEGAGGAFANAVFSIILTGTPIRSDGKETVWFAYDSDGKIDHPEEGTFTLSYGEAVDRGYCRPITFHRHEGHFTVTLPDGEGIAVSSQQKGQIDQRYNDIPGLQRALDFYKLACAPQYKPDGATPDPASFLGTMLDWGISKLDDIRDTTPTAGGLVIAPSIQIAEHMAELLEEMTGERPAIVHNQTPNAESRIASFRNNDTKKWLVSVAMISEGVDIPRLRILVYLPYAKTELAFRQCMGRVVRSLGADDFSRAYVVMPSLEVLEEHARRVEEEMSPQAREEPQHTFKVCPICEAQNPRGARECSECGHEFPEKATRYKTCPDCEMLNPITAAECQHCGAKFAADFEITLRDALRMGAIVRGMDLDEEDVADSEEMAEDFREFILASGDDFLVKIMRDVPLEAISKITKFAEARRRKSEE
;
A
#
# COMPACT_ATOMS: atom_id res chain seq x y z
N MET A 1 -34.46 1.82 1.62
CA MET A 1 -33.26 1.16 1.09
C MET A 1 -33.08 1.66 -0.33
N THR A 2 -32.04 2.46 -0.59
CA THR A 2 -31.68 2.85 -1.96
C THR A 2 -31.34 1.57 -2.73
N GLU A 3 -31.98 1.38 -3.87
CA GLU A 3 -31.76 0.23 -4.74
C GLU A 3 -30.29 0.21 -5.16
N LEU A 4 -29.55 -0.85 -4.83
CA LEU A 4 -28.12 -0.98 -5.14
C LEU A 4 -27.94 -1.13 -6.65
N THR A 5 -27.42 -0.11 -7.30
CA THR A 5 -27.12 -0.16 -8.73
C THR A 5 -25.75 -0.81 -8.95
N LEU A 6 -25.74 -1.99 -9.57
CA LEU A 6 -24.50 -2.69 -9.92
C LEU A 6 -23.80 -2.02 -11.10
N ARG A 7 -22.47 -1.97 -11.03
CA ARG A 7 -21.65 -1.65 -12.20
C ARG A 7 -21.78 -2.77 -13.24
N PRO A 8 -21.73 -2.47 -14.56
CA PRO A 8 -21.87 -3.49 -15.61
C PRO A 8 -20.97 -4.71 -15.44
N TRP A 9 -19.70 -4.50 -15.03
CA TRP A 9 -18.79 -5.60 -14.82
C TRP A 9 -19.20 -6.52 -13.66
N GLN A 10 -19.78 -5.97 -12.60
CA GLN A 10 -20.28 -6.75 -11.46
C GLN A 10 -21.43 -7.67 -11.89
N ALA A 11 -22.35 -7.14 -12.69
CA ALA A 11 -23.45 -7.94 -13.23
C ALA A 11 -22.94 -9.10 -14.10
N GLN A 12 -21.94 -8.85 -14.96
CA GLN A 12 -21.29 -9.87 -15.79
C GLN A 12 -20.56 -10.92 -14.95
N ALA A 13 -19.79 -10.49 -13.95
CA ALA A 13 -19.08 -11.40 -13.05
C ALA A 13 -20.04 -12.29 -12.26
N ILE A 14 -21.14 -11.73 -11.76
CA ILE A 14 -22.18 -12.46 -11.04
C ILE A 14 -22.82 -13.53 -11.95
N GLN A 15 -23.21 -13.16 -13.16
CA GLN A 15 -23.80 -14.10 -14.12
C GLN A 15 -22.84 -15.24 -14.46
N LYS A 16 -21.54 -14.91 -14.66
CA LYS A 16 -20.50 -15.91 -14.94
C LYS A 16 -20.29 -16.86 -13.77
N ALA A 17 -20.28 -16.34 -12.54
CA ALA A 17 -20.15 -17.13 -11.31
C ALA A 17 -21.35 -18.06 -11.11
N GLU A 18 -22.58 -17.57 -11.32
CA GLU A 18 -23.79 -18.42 -11.22
C GLU A 18 -23.74 -19.57 -12.23
N ARG A 19 -23.35 -19.31 -13.48
CA ARG A 19 -23.17 -20.37 -14.49
C ARG A 19 -22.09 -21.36 -14.07
N TRP A 20 -20.94 -20.88 -13.58
CA TRP A 20 -19.83 -21.70 -13.14
C TRP A 20 -20.21 -22.66 -11.99
N PHE A 21 -20.94 -22.14 -11.01
CA PHE A 21 -21.37 -22.90 -9.85
C PHE A 21 -22.55 -23.84 -10.15
N LEU A 22 -23.61 -23.33 -10.77
CA LEU A 22 -24.90 -24.00 -10.81
C LEU A 22 -25.10 -24.83 -12.08
N GLU A 23 -24.55 -24.39 -13.23
CA GLU A 23 -24.72 -25.12 -14.50
C GLU A 23 -23.53 -26.07 -14.75
N LEU A 24 -22.29 -25.62 -14.45
CA LEU A 24 -21.09 -26.41 -14.69
C LEU A 24 -20.66 -27.23 -13.47
N GLY A 25 -21.25 -27.02 -12.30
CA GLY A 25 -21.03 -27.78 -11.09
C GLY A 25 -19.61 -27.63 -10.47
N ASN A 26 -18.94 -26.50 -10.72
CA ASN A 26 -17.59 -26.24 -10.22
C ASN A 26 -17.64 -25.50 -8.89
N LYS A 27 -16.51 -25.49 -8.16
CA LYS A 27 -16.43 -25.02 -6.77
C LYS A 27 -15.81 -23.65 -6.60
N HIS A 28 -14.72 -23.36 -7.31
CA HIS A 28 -13.91 -22.15 -7.11
C HIS A 28 -14.13 -21.14 -8.24
N PHE A 29 -14.43 -19.91 -7.91
CA PHE A 29 -14.59 -18.81 -8.88
C PHE A 29 -13.65 -17.66 -8.53
N LEU A 30 -12.84 -17.24 -9.49
CA LEU A 30 -11.86 -16.16 -9.32
C LEU A 30 -12.42 -14.83 -9.84
N VAL A 31 -12.38 -13.80 -9.00
CA VAL A 31 -12.64 -12.41 -9.38
C VAL A 31 -11.33 -11.63 -9.27
N ASN A 32 -10.67 -11.45 -10.39
CA ASN A 32 -9.51 -10.60 -10.53
C ASN A 32 -9.96 -9.22 -11.00
N ALA A 33 -10.05 -8.25 -10.11
CA ALA A 33 -10.50 -6.90 -10.45
C ALA A 33 -9.67 -5.83 -9.77
N ALA A 34 -9.43 -4.75 -10.51
CA ALA A 34 -8.62 -3.62 -10.07
C ALA A 34 -8.97 -3.14 -8.64
N PRO A 35 -8.01 -2.63 -7.87
CA PRO A 35 -8.26 -2.02 -6.56
C PRO A 35 -9.31 -0.91 -6.65
N GLY A 36 -10.28 -0.89 -5.72
CA GLY A 36 -11.35 0.12 -5.75
C GLY A 36 -12.48 -0.12 -6.75
N ALA A 37 -12.41 -1.15 -7.60
CA ALA A 37 -13.47 -1.46 -8.57
C ALA A 37 -14.76 -1.96 -7.93
N GLY A 38 -14.80 -2.31 -6.63
CA GLY A 38 -16.00 -2.75 -5.92
C GLY A 38 -16.15 -4.26 -5.81
N LYS A 39 -15.05 -5.00 -5.61
CA LYS A 39 -15.01 -6.45 -5.41
C LYS A 39 -15.91 -6.93 -4.26
N THR A 40 -15.85 -6.25 -3.11
CA THR A 40 -16.65 -6.57 -1.90
C THR A 40 -18.14 -6.57 -2.19
N ILE A 41 -18.65 -5.53 -2.87
CA ILE A 41 -20.06 -5.43 -3.26
C ILE A 41 -20.43 -6.54 -4.25
N CYS A 42 -19.57 -6.82 -5.23
CA CYS A 42 -19.78 -7.90 -6.20
C CYS A 42 -19.96 -9.26 -5.50
N ALA A 43 -19.05 -9.61 -4.61
CA ALA A 43 -19.09 -10.88 -3.89
C ALA A 43 -20.27 -10.95 -2.90
N SER A 44 -20.62 -9.85 -2.23
CA SER A 44 -21.81 -9.80 -1.36
C SER A 44 -23.11 -10.01 -2.13
N VAL A 45 -23.23 -9.46 -3.34
CA VAL A 45 -24.41 -9.70 -4.21
C VAL A 45 -24.42 -11.13 -4.75
N MET A 46 -23.27 -11.72 -5.11
CA MET A 46 -23.18 -13.15 -5.47
C MET A 46 -23.68 -14.02 -4.32
N ALA A 47 -23.20 -13.77 -3.10
CA ALA A 47 -23.64 -14.47 -1.90
C ALA A 47 -25.14 -14.35 -1.68
N LYS A 48 -25.69 -13.12 -1.76
CA LYS A 48 -27.12 -12.89 -1.63
C LYS A 48 -27.93 -13.69 -2.64
N ARG A 49 -27.54 -13.71 -3.90
CA ARG A 49 -28.26 -14.48 -4.95
C ARG A 49 -28.24 -15.98 -4.71
N LEU A 50 -27.11 -16.52 -4.24
CA LEU A 50 -27.00 -17.93 -3.88
C LEU A 50 -27.86 -18.29 -2.67
N ILE A 51 -27.96 -17.39 -1.67
CA ILE A 51 -28.87 -17.51 -0.51
C ILE A 51 -30.33 -17.49 -0.99
N ASP A 52 -30.71 -16.50 -1.79
CA ASP A 52 -32.10 -16.31 -2.27
C ASP A 52 -32.55 -17.51 -3.12
N LYS A 53 -31.64 -18.19 -3.82
CA LYS A 53 -31.90 -19.44 -4.57
C LYS A 53 -31.91 -20.68 -3.69
N GLY A 54 -31.55 -20.56 -2.41
CA GLY A 54 -31.44 -21.71 -1.49
C GLY A 54 -30.24 -22.62 -1.76
N GLU A 55 -29.22 -22.15 -2.51
CA GLU A 55 -28.03 -22.96 -2.82
C GLU A 55 -27.02 -22.98 -1.68
N ILE A 56 -27.01 -21.94 -0.86
CA ILE A 56 -26.19 -21.84 0.35
C ILE A 56 -27.02 -21.35 1.54
N GLU A 57 -26.55 -21.68 2.76
CA GLU A 57 -27.17 -21.31 4.03
C GLU A 57 -26.33 -20.31 4.80
N ARG A 58 -24.99 -20.42 4.69
CA ARG A 58 -24.02 -19.64 5.44
C ARG A 58 -22.94 -19.05 4.55
N VAL A 59 -22.36 -17.92 4.99
CA VAL A 59 -21.24 -17.27 4.33
C VAL A 59 -20.10 -17.09 5.33
N ILE A 60 -18.89 -17.47 4.94
CA ILE A 60 -17.66 -17.21 5.66
C ILE A 60 -16.78 -16.32 4.81
N VAL A 61 -16.40 -15.16 5.32
CA VAL A 61 -15.44 -14.24 4.68
C VAL A 61 -14.10 -14.35 5.39
N ILE A 62 -13.04 -14.49 4.60
CA ILE A 62 -11.67 -14.44 5.08
C ILE A 62 -11.03 -13.18 4.53
N ALA A 63 -10.48 -12.36 5.40
CA ALA A 63 -9.88 -11.08 5.04
C ALA A 63 -8.46 -10.94 5.63
N PRO A 64 -7.58 -10.13 5.01
CA PRO A 64 -6.18 -10.06 5.44
C PRO A 64 -5.97 -9.43 6.82
N ARG A 65 -6.83 -8.47 7.20
CA ARG A 65 -6.66 -7.69 8.45
C ARG A 65 -7.97 -7.39 9.16
N ARG A 66 -7.91 -7.08 10.46
CA ARG A 66 -9.07 -6.77 11.32
C ARG A 66 -9.91 -5.59 10.80
N GLU A 67 -9.28 -4.58 10.21
CA GLU A 67 -9.97 -3.42 9.61
C GLU A 67 -10.82 -3.83 8.42
N VAL A 68 -10.29 -4.72 7.57
CA VAL A 68 -11.01 -5.28 6.42
C VAL A 68 -12.17 -6.15 6.87
N VAL A 69 -11.97 -6.95 7.94
CA VAL A 69 -13.06 -7.73 8.59
C VAL A 69 -14.21 -6.82 9.03
N ARG A 70 -13.90 -5.64 9.60
CA ARG A 70 -14.93 -4.69 10.02
C ARG A 70 -15.68 -4.09 8.83
N GLN A 71 -14.96 -3.75 7.78
CA GLN A 71 -15.56 -3.22 6.55
C GLN A 71 -16.45 -4.27 5.90
N TRP A 72 -15.99 -5.52 5.78
CA TRP A 72 -16.79 -6.64 5.25
C TRP A 72 -18.08 -6.82 6.03
N GLY A 73 -18.02 -6.83 7.36
CA GLY A 73 -19.21 -6.97 8.21
C GLY A 73 -20.27 -5.92 7.93
N LYS A 74 -19.86 -4.67 7.67
CA LYS A 74 -20.76 -3.58 7.31
C LYS A 74 -21.30 -3.73 5.88
N ASP A 75 -20.40 -3.81 4.89
CA ASP A 75 -20.77 -3.82 3.47
C ASP A 75 -21.64 -5.03 3.12
N PHE A 76 -21.33 -6.20 3.69
CA PHE A 76 -22.13 -7.40 3.52
C PHE A 76 -23.54 -7.23 4.13
N SER A 77 -23.64 -6.68 5.35
CA SER A 77 -24.94 -6.44 5.97
C SER A 77 -25.78 -5.43 5.20
N ASP A 78 -25.16 -4.38 4.67
CA ASP A 78 -25.85 -3.35 3.86
C ASP A 78 -26.40 -3.95 2.57
N VAL A 79 -25.71 -4.92 1.95
CA VAL A 79 -26.11 -5.57 0.69
C VAL A 79 -27.13 -6.69 0.90
N THR A 80 -26.88 -7.56 1.90
CA THR A 80 -27.65 -8.80 2.07
C THR A 80 -28.81 -8.65 3.06
N GLY A 81 -28.74 -7.68 3.97
CA GLY A 81 -29.65 -7.55 5.10
C GLY A 81 -29.34 -8.54 6.23
N ARG A 82 -28.27 -9.35 6.12
CA ARG A 82 -27.88 -10.36 7.14
C ARG A 82 -26.74 -9.82 7.99
N HIS A 83 -26.74 -10.19 9.27
CA HIS A 83 -25.66 -9.84 10.18
C HIS A 83 -24.46 -10.76 9.97
N MET A 84 -23.25 -10.17 9.93
CA MET A 84 -22.00 -10.93 9.85
C MET A 84 -21.21 -10.78 11.15
N THR A 85 -20.99 -11.89 11.84
CA THR A 85 -20.23 -11.94 13.09
C THR A 85 -18.73 -11.90 12.80
N LYS A 86 -18.00 -11.08 13.55
CA LYS A 86 -16.54 -10.97 13.47
C LYS A 86 -15.90 -11.97 14.41
N VAL A 87 -15.00 -12.78 13.90
CA VAL A 87 -14.34 -13.86 14.64
C VAL A 87 -12.86 -13.56 14.76
N THR A 88 -12.32 -13.78 15.96
CA THR A 88 -10.89 -13.65 16.27
C THR A 88 -10.31 -14.98 16.73
N GLY A 89 -9.00 -15.15 16.66
CA GLY A 89 -8.34 -16.38 17.12
C GLY A 89 -8.50 -16.69 18.62
N ALA A 90 -8.99 -15.73 19.41
CA ALA A 90 -9.29 -15.90 20.83
C ALA A 90 -10.71 -16.43 21.10
N ASP A 91 -11.58 -16.44 20.09
CA ASP A 91 -12.94 -16.97 20.21
C ASP A 91 -12.86 -18.52 20.20
N GLY A 92 -13.51 -19.17 21.13
CA GLY A 92 -13.41 -20.61 21.32
C GLY A 92 -14.11 -21.40 20.21
N ASP A 93 -15.43 -21.67 20.38
CA ASP A 93 -16.25 -22.37 19.38
C ASP A 93 -17.10 -21.39 18.59
N VAL A 94 -16.84 -21.31 17.27
CA VAL A 94 -17.57 -20.41 16.35
C VAL A 94 -18.84 -21.06 15.77
N SER A 95 -19.13 -22.31 16.08
CA SER A 95 -20.33 -23.01 15.60
C SER A 95 -21.63 -22.36 16.08
N ASP A 96 -21.59 -21.67 17.23
CA ASP A 96 -22.72 -20.97 17.85
C ASP A 96 -22.85 -19.51 17.41
N PHE A 97 -21.93 -18.98 16.60
CA PHE A 97 -21.90 -17.58 16.19
C PHE A 97 -22.73 -17.28 14.92
N GLY A 98 -24.02 -17.44 14.95
CA GLY A 98 -24.89 -17.00 13.85
C GLY A 98 -24.59 -17.64 12.48
N ASP A 99 -25.21 -17.10 11.44
CA ASP A 99 -25.18 -17.71 10.11
C ASP A 99 -24.00 -17.28 9.24
N ASP A 100 -23.52 -16.04 9.40
CA ASP A 100 -22.47 -15.48 8.55
C ASP A 100 -21.32 -14.98 9.41
N LEU A 101 -20.09 -15.30 9.00
CA LEU A 101 -18.87 -15.04 9.77
C LEU A 101 -17.84 -14.29 8.93
N CYS A 102 -17.04 -13.44 9.55
CA CYS A 102 -15.86 -12.83 8.95
C CYS A 102 -14.66 -12.96 9.89
N ALA A 103 -13.55 -13.49 9.39
CA ALA A 103 -12.33 -13.75 10.15
C ALA A 103 -11.09 -13.30 9.40
N THR A 104 -9.97 -13.15 10.11
CA THR A 104 -8.65 -12.98 9.49
C THR A 104 -8.02 -14.31 9.15
N TRP A 105 -7.03 -14.35 8.25
CA TRP A 105 -6.25 -15.55 7.95
C TRP A 105 -5.64 -16.19 9.22
N ALA A 106 -5.07 -15.37 10.12
CA ALA A 106 -4.53 -15.85 11.40
C ALA A 106 -5.59 -16.52 12.29
N ALA A 107 -6.81 -15.98 12.32
CA ALA A 107 -7.90 -16.60 13.08
C ALA A 107 -8.32 -17.97 12.52
N ILE A 108 -8.26 -18.15 11.19
CA ILE A 108 -8.59 -19.43 10.55
C ILE A 108 -7.64 -20.54 11.00
N GLN A 109 -6.36 -20.27 11.15
CA GLN A 109 -5.39 -21.24 11.66
C GLN A 109 -5.75 -21.71 13.06
N ALA A 110 -6.09 -20.77 13.96
CA ALA A 110 -6.44 -21.08 15.35
C ALA A 110 -7.78 -21.82 15.48
N LEU A 111 -8.70 -21.65 14.53
CA LEU A 111 -10.08 -22.12 14.57
C LEU A 111 -10.42 -23.06 13.41
N SER A 112 -9.44 -23.80 12.89
CA SER A 112 -9.62 -24.67 11.72
C SER A 112 -10.71 -25.72 11.91
N GLU A 113 -10.74 -26.41 13.07
CA GLU A 113 -11.75 -27.43 13.38
C GLU A 113 -13.18 -26.87 13.45
N PRO A 114 -13.47 -25.75 14.16
CA PRO A 114 -14.77 -25.09 14.13
C PRO A 114 -15.25 -24.72 12.73
N PHE A 115 -14.38 -24.15 11.89
CA PHE A 115 -14.75 -23.80 10.51
C PHE A 115 -15.01 -25.02 9.64
N GLN A 116 -14.22 -26.09 9.83
CA GLN A 116 -14.44 -27.37 9.17
C GLN A 116 -15.81 -27.96 9.55
N TYR A 117 -16.17 -27.94 10.83
CA TYR A 117 -17.49 -28.37 11.30
C TYR A 117 -18.62 -27.61 10.62
N ILE A 118 -18.52 -26.29 10.50
CA ILE A 118 -19.53 -25.45 9.82
C ILE A 118 -19.67 -25.89 8.36
N CYS A 119 -18.57 -26.01 7.62
CA CYS A 119 -18.60 -26.41 6.21
C CYS A 119 -19.07 -27.85 5.98
N GLN A 120 -18.94 -28.73 6.96
CA GLN A 120 -19.46 -30.12 6.88
C GLN A 120 -20.97 -30.19 7.13
N ASN A 121 -21.52 -29.33 7.98
CA ASN A 121 -22.90 -29.42 8.43
C ASN A 121 -23.85 -28.45 7.74
N PHE A 122 -23.32 -27.40 7.09
CA PHE A 122 -24.11 -26.38 6.43
C PHE A 122 -23.59 -26.14 5.02
N ARG A 123 -24.50 -25.85 4.09
CA ARG A 123 -24.11 -25.43 2.72
C ARG A 123 -23.49 -24.04 2.79
N THR A 124 -22.16 -23.99 2.79
CA THR A 124 -21.38 -22.80 3.08
C THR A 124 -20.69 -22.27 1.82
N LEU A 125 -20.81 -20.96 1.59
CA LEU A 125 -19.97 -20.20 0.66
C LEU A 125 -18.78 -19.60 1.44
N VAL A 126 -17.58 -19.79 0.91
CA VAL A 126 -16.36 -19.13 1.42
C VAL A 126 -15.94 -18.02 0.47
N ILE A 127 -15.73 -16.83 0.98
CA ILE A 127 -15.21 -15.68 0.23
C ILE A 127 -13.83 -15.35 0.77
N CYS A 128 -12.80 -15.44 -0.08
CA CYS A 128 -11.42 -15.14 0.28
C CYS A 128 -11.00 -13.81 -0.34
N ASP A 129 -10.79 -12.82 0.49
CA ASP A 129 -10.31 -11.51 0.07
C ASP A 129 -8.79 -11.46 0.16
N GLU A 130 -8.14 -10.94 -0.90
CA GLU A 130 -6.68 -10.88 -1.06
C GLU A 130 -6.01 -12.24 -0.78
N HIS A 131 -6.41 -13.22 -1.56
CA HIS A 131 -6.08 -14.63 -1.36
C HIS A 131 -4.57 -14.97 -1.46
N HIS A 132 -3.76 -14.07 -1.97
CA HIS A 132 -2.31 -14.22 -2.03
C HIS A 132 -1.65 -14.38 -0.64
N HIS A 133 -2.36 -14.00 0.44
CA HIS A 133 -1.93 -14.31 1.82
C HIS A 133 -2.03 -15.80 2.18
N ALA A 134 -2.70 -16.62 1.37
CA ALA A 134 -2.91 -18.05 1.61
C ALA A 134 -1.86 -18.92 0.91
N ALA A 135 -0.57 -18.62 1.05
CA ALA A 135 0.48 -19.49 0.50
C ALA A 135 0.48 -20.87 1.16
N ILE A 136 0.63 -21.94 0.37
CA ILE A 136 0.57 -23.34 0.86
C ILE A 136 1.62 -23.60 1.94
N GLU A 137 2.80 -23.00 1.83
CA GLU A 137 3.89 -23.15 2.81
C GLU A 137 3.68 -22.32 4.07
N ALA A 138 2.75 -21.34 4.06
CA ALA A 138 2.36 -20.65 5.26
C ALA A 138 1.38 -21.50 6.07
N ALA A 139 1.53 -21.51 7.40
CA ALA A 139 0.64 -22.24 8.30
C ALA A 139 -0.85 -21.89 8.09
N TRP A 140 -1.14 -20.69 7.62
CA TRP A 140 -2.48 -20.22 7.29
C TRP A 140 -3.09 -20.93 6.09
N GLY A 141 -2.30 -21.26 5.06
CA GLY A 141 -2.75 -21.98 3.88
C GLY A 141 -3.16 -23.42 4.19
N GLU A 142 -2.39 -24.13 5.01
CA GLU A 142 -2.72 -25.48 5.47
C GLU A 142 -4.00 -25.47 6.31
N GLY A 143 -4.13 -24.52 7.24
CA GLY A 143 -5.32 -24.33 8.05
C GLY A 143 -6.57 -24.07 7.21
N ALA A 144 -6.49 -23.19 6.21
CA ALA A 144 -7.59 -22.86 5.32
C ALA A 144 -7.98 -24.05 4.41
N GLY A 145 -7.00 -24.80 3.88
CA GLY A 145 -7.25 -25.99 3.06
C GLY A 145 -8.08 -27.01 3.81
N GLY A 146 -7.73 -27.31 5.06
CA GLY A 146 -8.48 -28.22 5.93
C GLY A 146 -9.85 -27.67 6.33
N ALA A 147 -9.91 -26.42 6.79
CA ALA A 147 -11.12 -25.77 7.27
C ALA A 147 -12.24 -25.70 6.21
N PHE A 148 -11.87 -25.43 4.93
CA PHE A 148 -12.85 -25.16 3.87
C PHE A 148 -12.97 -26.25 2.80
N ALA A 149 -12.37 -27.42 3.04
CA ALA A 149 -12.45 -28.55 2.11
C ALA A 149 -13.89 -28.93 1.73
N ASN A 150 -14.83 -28.81 2.67
CA ASN A 150 -16.23 -29.15 2.50
C ASN A 150 -17.14 -27.96 2.16
N ALA A 151 -16.61 -26.76 1.95
CA ALA A 151 -17.42 -25.64 1.46
C ALA A 151 -18.04 -26.00 0.10
N VAL A 152 -19.29 -25.58 -0.14
CA VAL A 152 -19.99 -25.86 -1.40
C VAL A 152 -19.39 -25.04 -2.53
N PHE A 153 -19.18 -23.75 -2.28
CA PHE A 153 -18.60 -22.82 -3.24
C PHE A 153 -17.54 -21.95 -2.57
N SER A 154 -16.58 -21.47 -3.36
CA SER A 154 -15.59 -20.51 -2.94
C SER A 154 -15.46 -19.39 -3.97
N ILE A 155 -15.50 -18.13 -3.52
CA ILE A 155 -15.21 -16.93 -4.32
C ILE A 155 -13.87 -16.39 -3.86
N ILE A 156 -12.95 -16.24 -4.78
CA ILE A 156 -11.62 -15.75 -4.53
C ILE A 156 -11.48 -14.37 -5.14
N LEU A 157 -11.14 -13.37 -4.33
CA LEU A 157 -10.99 -11.99 -4.74
C LEU A 157 -9.51 -11.61 -4.73
N THR A 158 -9.05 -10.99 -5.81
CA THR A 158 -7.71 -10.42 -5.88
C THR A 158 -7.72 -9.15 -6.73
N GLY A 159 -6.86 -8.21 -6.37
CA GLY A 159 -6.56 -7.03 -7.22
C GLY A 159 -5.22 -7.18 -7.92
N THR A 160 -4.48 -8.23 -7.60
CA THR A 160 -3.12 -8.49 -8.05
C THR A 160 -2.94 -9.99 -8.29
N PRO A 161 -3.26 -10.49 -9.49
CA PRO A 161 -3.23 -11.92 -9.79
C PRO A 161 -1.83 -12.48 -10.02
N ILE A 162 -0.78 -11.69 -9.77
CA ILE A 162 0.60 -12.02 -10.07
C ILE A 162 1.36 -12.23 -8.76
N ARG A 163 2.09 -13.34 -8.66
CA ARG A 163 3.07 -13.60 -7.60
C ARG A 163 4.46 -13.73 -8.21
N SER A 164 5.42 -13.04 -7.61
CA SER A 164 6.83 -13.07 -8.04
C SER A 164 7.69 -14.04 -7.24
N ASP A 165 7.15 -14.62 -6.15
CA ASP A 165 7.87 -15.50 -5.23
C ASP A 165 7.81 -17.00 -5.61
N GLY A 166 7.02 -17.37 -6.63
CA GLY A 166 6.88 -18.75 -7.11
C GLY A 166 6.12 -19.69 -6.17
N LYS A 167 5.53 -19.18 -5.07
CA LYS A 167 4.77 -20.02 -4.12
C LYS A 167 3.36 -20.28 -4.63
N GLU A 168 2.87 -21.48 -4.44
CA GLU A 168 1.48 -21.85 -4.72
C GLU A 168 0.55 -21.38 -3.60
N THR A 169 -0.73 -21.21 -3.92
CA THR A 169 -1.78 -20.91 -2.94
C THR A 169 -2.77 -22.06 -2.80
N VAL A 170 -3.57 -22.04 -1.75
CA VAL A 170 -4.41 -23.17 -1.30
C VAL A 170 -5.31 -23.74 -2.39
N TRP A 171 -5.79 -22.93 -3.34
CA TRP A 171 -6.78 -23.40 -4.33
C TRP A 171 -6.33 -23.20 -5.77
N PHE A 172 -5.18 -22.56 -5.99
CA PHE A 172 -4.72 -22.25 -7.33
C PHE A 172 -3.23 -22.48 -7.51
N ALA A 173 -2.87 -23.08 -8.64
CA ALA A 173 -1.51 -23.09 -9.15
C ALA A 173 -1.20 -21.77 -9.86
N TYR A 174 0.07 -21.53 -10.10
CA TYR A 174 0.55 -20.39 -10.88
C TYR A 174 1.29 -20.89 -12.11
N ASP A 175 1.18 -20.16 -13.21
CA ASP A 175 1.91 -20.42 -14.44
C ASP A 175 3.37 -19.96 -14.33
N SER A 176 4.15 -20.17 -15.40
CA SER A 176 5.56 -19.76 -15.48
C SER A 176 5.78 -18.24 -15.37
N ASP A 177 4.74 -17.45 -15.61
CA ASP A 177 4.76 -15.99 -15.53
C ASP A 177 4.28 -15.49 -14.15
N GLY A 178 4.00 -16.42 -13.21
CA GLY A 178 3.48 -16.10 -11.88
C GLY A 178 2.02 -15.66 -11.87
N LYS A 179 1.24 -15.94 -12.92
CA LYS A 179 -0.20 -15.67 -12.98
C LYS A 179 -0.98 -16.88 -12.50
N ILE A 180 -2.15 -16.64 -11.90
CA ILE A 180 -3.03 -17.72 -11.44
C ILE A 180 -3.48 -18.58 -12.65
N ASP A 181 -3.21 -19.88 -12.58
CA ASP A 181 -3.66 -20.87 -13.55
C ASP A 181 -5.06 -21.37 -13.16
N HIS A 182 -6.07 -20.76 -13.76
CA HIS A 182 -7.48 -21.13 -13.53
C HIS A 182 -8.28 -20.99 -14.83
N PRO A 183 -9.25 -21.90 -15.10
CA PRO A 183 -10.06 -21.84 -16.31
C PRO A 183 -10.70 -20.48 -16.56
N GLU A 184 -10.70 -20.06 -17.81
CA GLU A 184 -11.28 -18.77 -18.20
C GLU A 184 -12.78 -18.70 -17.80
N GLU A 185 -13.54 -19.79 -17.95
CA GLU A 185 -14.96 -19.86 -17.57
C GLU A 185 -15.17 -19.65 -16.06
N GLY A 186 -14.19 -20.03 -15.23
CA GLY A 186 -14.20 -19.87 -13.78
C GLY A 186 -13.58 -18.56 -13.31
N THR A 187 -13.09 -17.70 -14.22
CA THR A 187 -12.37 -16.47 -13.92
C THR A 187 -13.08 -15.27 -14.52
N PHE A 188 -13.25 -14.22 -13.73
CA PHE A 188 -13.64 -12.89 -14.24
C PHE A 188 -12.50 -11.92 -14.01
N THR A 189 -12.03 -11.26 -15.07
CA THR A 189 -10.96 -10.27 -15.01
C THR A 189 -11.46 -8.90 -15.40
N LEU A 190 -11.15 -7.88 -14.58
CA LEU A 190 -11.26 -6.46 -14.87
C LEU A 190 -9.90 -5.82 -14.64
N SER A 191 -9.15 -5.61 -15.72
CA SER A 191 -7.82 -5.00 -15.64
C SER A 191 -7.88 -3.56 -15.11
N TYR A 192 -6.74 -3.04 -14.65
CA TYR A 192 -6.65 -1.65 -14.21
C TYR A 192 -6.97 -0.68 -15.36
N GLY A 193 -6.46 -0.95 -16.57
CA GLY A 193 -6.75 -0.13 -17.74
C GLY A 193 -8.23 -0.06 -18.08
N GLU A 194 -8.91 -1.21 -18.12
CA GLU A 194 -10.37 -1.24 -18.32
C GLU A 194 -11.13 -0.53 -17.20
N ALA A 195 -10.68 -0.64 -15.96
CA ALA A 195 -11.30 0.06 -14.83
C ALA A 195 -11.10 1.57 -14.93
N VAL A 196 -9.97 2.04 -15.45
CA VAL A 196 -9.72 3.46 -15.75
C VAL A 196 -10.61 3.94 -16.88
N ASP A 197 -10.66 3.24 -18.00
CA ASP A 197 -11.47 3.63 -19.18
C ASP A 197 -12.98 3.68 -18.87
N ARG A 198 -13.43 2.88 -17.89
CA ARG A 198 -14.81 2.88 -17.39
C ARG A 198 -15.06 3.86 -16.22
N GLY A 199 -14.05 4.63 -15.79
CA GLY A 199 -14.16 5.60 -14.69
C GLY A 199 -14.28 4.96 -13.29
N TYR A 200 -13.95 3.68 -13.13
CA TYR A 200 -13.96 3.00 -11.82
C TYR A 200 -12.69 3.24 -11.02
N CYS A 201 -11.60 3.50 -11.73
CA CYS A 201 -10.30 3.88 -11.16
C CYS A 201 -9.82 5.16 -11.83
N ARG A 202 -8.98 5.93 -11.10
CA ARG A 202 -8.28 7.08 -11.68
C ARG A 202 -7.09 6.63 -12.49
N PRO A 203 -6.78 7.31 -13.60
CA PRO A 203 -5.48 7.16 -14.25
C PRO A 203 -4.37 7.62 -13.32
N ILE A 204 -3.18 7.06 -13.48
CA ILE A 204 -2.01 7.32 -12.63
C ILE A 204 -0.84 7.85 -13.45
N THR A 205 -0.03 8.72 -12.84
CA THR A 205 1.24 9.21 -13.38
C THR A 205 2.34 8.97 -12.36
N PHE A 206 3.48 8.49 -12.82
CA PHE A 206 4.65 8.24 -11.98
C PHE A 206 5.70 9.32 -12.19
N HIS A 207 6.12 9.95 -11.08
CA HIS A 207 7.32 10.79 -11.04
C HIS A 207 8.47 9.96 -10.48
N ARG A 208 9.44 9.71 -11.33
CA ARG A 208 10.68 9.02 -11.02
C ARG A 208 11.66 10.04 -10.46
N HIS A 209 11.90 10.01 -9.14
CA HIS A 209 12.77 10.98 -8.49
C HIS A 209 14.21 10.52 -8.60
N GLU A 210 14.99 11.22 -9.41
CA GLU A 210 16.40 10.93 -9.66
C GLU A 210 17.29 11.68 -8.67
N GLY A 211 18.48 11.13 -8.39
CA GLY A 211 19.52 11.78 -7.60
C GLY A 211 20.83 11.02 -7.65
N HIS A 212 21.92 11.74 -7.38
CA HIS A 212 23.26 11.20 -7.22
C HIS A 212 23.71 11.47 -5.79
N PHE A 213 24.33 10.47 -5.16
CA PHE A 213 24.90 10.62 -3.84
C PHE A 213 26.41 10.60 -3.91
N THR A 214 27.06 11.52 -3.20
CA THR A 214 28.50 11.48 -2.96
C THR A 214 28.71 11.13 -1.49
N VAL A 215 29.22 9.92 -1.22
CA VAL A 215 29.58 9.48 0.13
C VAL A 215 31.00 9.94 0.43
N THR A 216 31.14 10.91 1.31
CA THR A 216 32.45 11.48 1.69
C THR A 216 33.16 10.58 2.70
N LEU A 217 34.34 10.14 2.34
CA LEU A 217 35.23 9.30 3.17
C LEU A 217 36.04 10.16 4.15
N PRO A 218 36.65 9.56 5.22
CA PRO A 218 37.41 10.29 6.20
C PRO A 218 38.64 11.03 5.66
N ASP A 219 39.19 10.59 4.54
CA ASP A 219 40.33 11.22 3.84
C ASP A 219 39.90 12.33 2.87
N GLY A 220 38.57 12.61 2.76
CA GLY A 220 38.00 13.62 1.88
C GLY A 220 37.72 13.14 0.46
N GLU A 221 38.03 11.88 0.11
CA GLU A 221 37.59 11.30 -1.15
C GLU A 221 36.08 11.06 -1.17
N GLY A 222 35.43 11.21 -2.35
CA GLY A 222 34.00 10.96 -2.53
C GLY A 222 33.73 9.71 -3.36
N ILE A 223 32.79 8.87 -2.92
CA ILE A 223 32.29 7.75 -3.70
C ILE A 223 30.92 8.12 -4.27
N ALA A 224 30.81 8.18 -5.60
CA ALA A 224 29.54 8.47 -6.28
C ALA A 224 28.65 7.23 -6.35
N VAL A 225 27.38 7.37 -5.99
CA VAL A 225 26.36 6.32 -6.04
C VAL A 225 25.10 6.89 -6.70
N SER A 226 24.58 6.20 -7.71
CA SER A 226 23.28 6.54 -8.33
C SER A 226 22.41 5.29 -8.47
N SER A 227 21.16 5.47 -8.89
CA SER A 227 20.25 4.36 -9.14
C SER A 227 20.74 3.38 -10.22
N GLN A 228 21.56 3.87 -11.15
CA GLN A 228 22.10 3.08 -12.26
C GLN A 228 23.54 2.60 -12.02
N GLN A 229 24.24 3.20 -11.08
CA GLN A 229 25.66 2.93 -10.85
C GLN A 229 25.90 2.63 -9.37
N LYS A 230 26.26 1.38 -9.06
CA LYS A 230 26.77 1.02 -7.74
C LYS A 230 28.13 1.68 -7.53
N GLY A 231 28.36 2.25 -6.36
CA GLY A 231 29.63 2.83 -6.00
C GLY A 231 30.78 1.81 -6.18
N GLN A 232 31.80 2.17 -6.95
CA GLN A 232 33.02 1.37 -7.05
C GLN A 232 33.90 1.63 -5.83
N ILE A 233 34.17 0.59 -5.07
CA ILE A 233 35.03 0.66 -3.88
C ILE A 233 36.45 0.40 -4.31
N ASP A 234 37.35 1.35 -4.05
CA ASP A 234 38.79 1.13 -4.16
C ASP A 234 39.22 0.04 -3.16
N GLN A 235 40.15 -0.82 -3.55
CA GLN A 235 40.65 -1.91 -2.70
C GLN A 235 41.15 -1.43 -1.32
N ARG A 236 41.60 -0.16 -1.24
CA ARG A 236 42.03 0.49 0.03
C ARG A 236 40.94 0.54 1.10
N TYR A 237 39.66 0.50 0.71
CA TYR A 237 38.52 0.64 1.61
C TYR A 237 37.75 -0.65 1.84
N ASN A 238 38.22 -1.78 1.29
CA ASN A 238 37.58 -3.09 1.46
C ASN A 238 37.51 -3.54 2.93
N ASP A 239 38.38 -3.01 3.76
CA ASP A 239 38.45 -3.34 5.20
C ASP A 239 37.45 -2.54 6.06
N ILE A 240 36.70 -1.58 5.47
CA ILE A 240 35.67 -0.84 6.20
C ILE A 240 34.41 -1.73 6.33
N PRO A 241 34.08 -2.21 7.54
CA PRO A 241 32.93 -3.10 7.73
C PRO A 241 31.62 -2.42 7.31
N GLY A 242 30.86 -3.08 6.45
CA GLY A 242 29.54 -2.59 6.02
C GLY A 242 29.54 -1.52 4.94
N LEU A 243 30.71 -1.07 4.44
CA LEU A 243 30.80 -0.04 3.40
C LEU A 243 29.99 -0.42 2.14
N GLN A 244 30.12 -1.65 1.66
CA GLN A 244 29.39 -2.11 0.47
C GLN A 244 27.86 -2.03 0.64
N ARG A 245 27.36 -2.27 1.86
CA ARG A 245 25.92 -2.11 2.18
C ARG A 245 25.50 -0.66 2.33
N ALA A 246 26.42 0.22 2.73
CA ALA A 246 26.18 1.65 2.87
C ALA A 246 26.13 2.37 1.52
N LEU A 247 26.77 1.83 0.49
CA LEU A 247 26.77 2.36 -0.89
C LEU A 247 25.57 1.84 -1.73
N ASP A 248 24.48 1.52 -1.08
CA ASP A 248 23.22 1.18 -1.72
C ASP A 248 22.38 2.45 -1.94
N PHE A 249 22.02 2.73 -3.20
CA PHE A 249 21.30 3.95 -3.56
C PHE A 249 20.01 4.12 -2.75
N TYR A 250 19.22 3.06 -2.58
CA TYR A 250 17.96 3.15 -1.86
C TYR A 250 18.15 3.50 -0.38
N LYS A 251 19.18 2.94 0.24
CA LYS A 251 19.51 3.25 1.64
C LYS A 251 19.96 4.69 1.80
N LEU A 252 20.74 5.20 0.85
CA LEU A 252 21.13 6.61 0.81
C LEU A 252 19.92 7.52 0.57
N ALA A 253 19.03 7.15 -0.34
CA ALA A 253 17.78 7.86 -0.61
C ALA A 253 16.88 7.95 0.63
N CYS A 254 16.88 6.93 1.49
CA CYS A 254 16.14 6.93 2.75
C CYS A 254 16.87 7.62 3.91
N ALA A 255 18.09 8.15 3.70
CA ALA A 255 18.87 8.73 4.80
C ALA A 255 18.27 10.06 5.30
N PRO A 256 17.87 10.18 6.59
CA PRO A 256 17.51 11.44 7.18
C PRO A 256 18.68 12.42 7.15
N GLN A 257 18.46 13.60 6.58
CA GLN A 257 19.43 14.67 6.56
C GLN A 257 18.89 15.89 7.32
N TYR A 258 19.79 16.57 8.02
CA TYR A 258 19.47 17.70 8.86
C TYR A 258 20.29 18.92 8.43
N LYS A 259 19.76 20.12 8.65
CA LYS A 259 20.50 21.36 8.48
C LYS A 259 21.77 21.39 9.37
N PRO A 260 22.67 22.34 9.17
CA PRO A 260 23.91 22.42 9.98
C PRO A 260 23.70 22.51 11.50
N ASP A 261 22.50 22.85 11.96
CA ASP A 261 22.13 22.83 13.38
C ASP A 261 22.02 21.40 13.96
N GLY A 262 21.98 20.38 13.09
CA GLY A 262 21.91 18.98 13.47
C GLY A 262 20.54 18.53 14.03
N ALA A 263 19.54 19.40 14.02
CA ALA A 263 18.21 19.16 14.58
C ALA A 263 17.05 19.40 13.59
N THR A 264 17.16 20.45 12.78
CA THR A 264 16.12 20.80 11.80
C THR A 264 16.26 19.93 10.55
N PRO A 265 15.21 19.19 10.12
CA PRO A 265 15.24 18.42 8.89
C PRO A 265 15.59 19.31 7.69
N ASP A 266 16.37 18.78 6.74
CA ASP A 266 16.80 19.55 5.58
C ASP A 266 15.86 19.36 4.38
N PRO A 267 15.07 20.38 3.98
CA PRO A 267 14.22 20.32 2.79
C PRO A 267 15.00 20.15 1.47
N ALA A 268 16.31 20.45 1.45
CA ALA A 268 17.17 20.25 0.28
C ALA A 268 17.67 18.80 0.16
N SER A 269 17.40 17.93 1.15
CA SER A 269 17.72 16.50 1.10
C SER A 269 16.95 15.79 0.00
N PHE A 270 17.37 14.55 -0.33
CA PHE A 270 16.65 13.69 -1.28
C PHE A 270 15.17 13.51 -0.88
N LEU A 271 14.91 13.18 0.40
CA LEU A 271 13.55 13.04 0.92
C LEU A 271 12.78 14.37 0.89
N GLY A 272 13.45 15.48 1.20
CA GLY A 272 12.85 16.81 1.14
C GLY A 272 12.43 17.18 -0.28
N THR A 273 13.29 16.96 -1.27
CA THR A 273 12.97 17.25 -2.68
C THR A 273 11.89 16.35 -3.27
N MET A 274 11.83 15.08 -2.86
CA MET A 274 10.68 14.20 -3.18
C MET A 274 9.37 14.76 -2.63
N LEU A 275 9.36 15.17 -1.35
CA LEU A 275 8.18 15.77 -0.71
C LEU A 275 7.80 17.07 -1.37
N ASP A 276 8.77 17.90 -1.73
CA ASP A 276 8.54 19.22 -2.37
C ASP A 276 7.79 19.06 -3.69
N TRP A 277 8.17 18.07 -4.50
CA TRP A 277 7.41 17.72 -5.69
C TRP A 277 5.97 17.31 -5.35
N GLY A 278 5.80 16.41 -4.36
CA GLY A 278 4.49 15.94 -3.92
C GLY A 278 3.59 17.06 -3.38
N ILE A 279 4.14 17.97 -2.58
CA ILE A 279 3.44 19.13 -2.00
C ILE A 279 2.97 20.06 -3.14
N SER A 280 3.89 20.41 -4.05
CA SER A 280 3.58 21.27 -5.19
C SER A 280 2.47 20.68 -6.07
N LYS A 281 2.55 19.37 -6.35
CA LYS A 281 1.53 18.69 -7.16
C LYS A 281 0.19 18.57 -6.43
N LEU A 282 0.19 18.32 -5.10
CA LEU A 282 -1.03 18.30 -4.30
C LEU A 282 -1.72 19.66 -4.28
N ASP A 283 -0.96 20.74 -4.12
CA ASP A 283 -1.50 22.09 -4.15
C ASP A 283 -2.09 22.43 -5.52
N ASP A 284 -1.51 21.94 -6.63
CA ASP A 284 -2.09 22.08 -7.97
C ASP A 284 -3.40 21.30 -8.12
N ILE A 285 -3.47 20.08 -7.60
CA ILE A 285 -4.69 19.26 -7.65
C ILE A 285 -5.79 19.90 -6.81
N ARG A 286 -5.46 20.48 -5.67
CA ARG A 286 -6.43 21.14 -4.79
C ARG A 286 -7.07 22.39 -5.43
N ASP A 287 -6.54 22.91 -6.52
CA ASP A 287 -7.24 23.94 -7.31
C ASP A 287 -8.55 23.42 -7.90
N THR A 288 -8.59 22.15 -8.34
CA THR A 288 -9.78 21.54 -8.94
C THR A 288 -10.50 20.58 -8.00
N THR A 289 -9.78 20.05 -7.02
CA THR A 289 -10.29 19.09 -6.03
C THR A 289 -9.84 19.53 -4.63
N PRO A 290 -10.50 20.52 -3.99
CA PRO A 290 -10.05 21.14 -2.73
C PRO A 290 -9.87 20.15 -1.57
N THR A 291 -10.57 19.02 -1.61
CA THR A 291 -10.52 17.95 -0.59
C THR A 291 -9.36 16.96 -0.79
N ALA A 292 -8.61 17.05 -1.89
CA ALA A 292 -7.53 16.12 -2.20
C ALA A 292 -6.51 16.02 -1.07
N GLY A 293 -6.01 14.79 -0.82
CA GLY A 293 -4.99 14.48 0.17
C GLY A 293 -3.81 13.71 -0.40
N GLY A 294 -2.70 13.75 0.33
CA GLY A 294 -1.48 13.02 0.04
C GLY A 294 -1.20 11.95 1.10
N LEU A 295 -0.57 10.89 0.68
CA LEU A 295 -0.09 9.78 1.50
C LEU A 295 1.41 9.63 1.32
N VAL A 296 2.14 9.49 2.42
CA VAL A 296 3.54 9.05 2.42
C VAL A 296 3.58 7.63 2.96
N ILE A 297 4.20 6.72 2.22
CA ILE A 297 4.53 5.38 2.70
C ILE A 297 6.04 5.32 2.91
N ALA A 298 6.44 5.09 4.15
CA ALA A 298 7.83 5.01 4.57
C ALA A 298 8.22 3.56 4.92
N PRO A 299 9.50 3.17 4.74
CA PRO A 299 9.96 1.82 4.98
C PRO A 299 10.13 1.48 6.46
N SER A 300 10.17 2.47 7.36
CA SER A 300 10.29 2.29 8.80
C SER A 300 9.69 3.45 9.58
N ILE A 301 9.44 3.24 10.87
CA ILE A 301 8.90 4.27 11.77
C ILE A 301 9.84 5.50 11.82
N GLN A 302 11.16 5.27 11.90
CA GLN A 302 12.13 6.36 11.95
C GLN A 302 12.06 7.25 10.68
N ILE A 303 11.94 6.64 9.50
CA ILE A 303 11.81 7.39 8.25
C ILE A 303 10.44 8.09 8.18
N ALA A 304 9.38 7.45 8.67
CA ALA A 304 8.05 8.06 8.74
C ALA A 304 8.04 9.32 9.63
N GLU A 305 8.71 9.27 10.78
CA GLU A 305 8.86 10.43 11.67
C GLU A 305 9.63 11.55 11.00
N HIS A 306 10.77 11.24 10.38
CA HIS A 306 11.56 12.24 9.64
C HIS A 306 10.78 12.87 8.47
N MET A 307 10.03 12.06 7.70
CA MET A 307 9.15 12.57 6.63
C MET A 307 8.04 13.48 7.19
N ALA A 308 7.51 13.17 8.36
CA ALA A 308 6.52 14.03 9.02
C ALA A 308 7.13 15.35 9.51
N GLU A 309 8.35 15.33 10.03
CA GLU A 309 9.11 16.54 10.42
C GLU A 309 9.44 17.41 9.20
N LEU A 310 9.87 16.80 8.08
CA LEU A 310 10.06 17.50 6.81
C LEU A 310 8.77 18.15 6.32
N LEU A 311 7.64 17.44 6.35
CA LEU A 311 6.34 18.01 5.97
C LEU A 311 5.95 19.17 6.88
N GLU A 312 6.18 19.09 8.20
CA GLU A 312 5.93 20.16 9.15
C GLU A 312 6.82 21.39 8.84
N GLU A 313 8.12 21.19 8.62
CA GLU A 313 9.06 22.26 8.24
C GLU A 313 8.66 22.94 6.93
N MET A 314 8.19 22.18 5.95
CA MET A 314 7.91 22.68 4.60
C MET A 314 6.50 23.27 4.46
N THR A 315 5.53 22.84 5.25
CA THR A 315 4.12 23.24 5.12
C THR A 315 3.55 23.96 6.33
N GLY A 316 4.26 23.92 7.46
CA GLY A 316 3.79 24.47 8.75
C GLY A 316 2.73 23.59 9.44
N GLU A 317 2.40 22.40 8.89
CA GLU A 317 1.41 21.48 9.45
C GLU A 317 2.04 20.09 9.63
N ARG A 318 2.03 19.59 10.88
CA ARG A 318 2.49 18.22 11.16
C ARG A 318 1.43 17.21 10.78
N PRO A 319 1.74 16.24 9.87
CA PRO A 319 0.80 15.20 9.48
C PRO A 319 0.60 14.19 10.61
N ALA A 320 -0.51 13.45 10.55
CA ALA A 320 -0.67 12.27 11.38
C ALA A 320 0.25 11.15 10.89
N ILE A 321 0.88 10.44 11.83
CA ILE A 321 1.68 9.25 11.56
C ILE A 321 0.89 8.04 12.04
N VAL A 322 0.83 6.98 11.20
CA VAL A 322 0.17 5.71 11.55
C VAL A 322 1.07 4.53 11.18
N HIS A 323 1.27 3.65 12.14
CA HIS A 323 2.00 2.40 12.04
C HIS A 323 1.42 1.39 13.04
N ASN A 324 1.83 0.13 12.99
CA ASN A 324 1.31 -0.96 13.84
C ASN A 324 1.39 -0.66 15.36
N GLN A 325 2.35 0.14 15.79
CA GLN A 325 2.51 0.56 17.20
C GLN A 325 1.76 1.85 17.55
N THR A 326 1.06 2.48 16.60
CA THR A 326 0.38 3.75 16.86
C THR A 326 -0.88 3.52 17.70
N PRO A 327 -0.99 4.07 18.92
CA PRO A 327 -2.22 3.99 19.70
C PRO A 327 -3.38 4.66 18.93
N ASN A 328 -4.53 3.96 18.84
CA ASN A 328 -5.71 4.46 18.14
C ASN A 328 -5.46 4.83 16.66
N ALA A 329 -4.63 4.06 15.95
CA ALA A 329 -4.31 4.27 14.53
C ALA A 329 -5.58 4.43 13.68
N GLU A 330 -6.60 3.60 13.90
CA GLU A 330 -7.89 3.66 13.20
C GLU A 330 -8.60 5.02 13.39
N SER A 331 -8.58 5.56 14.59
CA SER A 331 -9.18 6.87 14.90
C SER A 331 -8.43 8.00 14.18
N ARG A 332 -7.09 7.90 14.06
CA ARG A 332 -6.28 8.86 13.31
C ARG A 332 -6.57 8.79 11.82
N ILE A 333 -6.67 7.58 11.27
CA ILE A 333 -7.05 7.35 9.87
C ILE A 333 -8.45 7.89 9.59
N ALA A 334 -9.42 7.59 10.45
CA ALA A 334 -10.79 8.10 10.33
C ALA A 334 -10.83 9.63 10.43
N SER A 335 -10.07 10.24 11.34
CA SER A 335 -9.91 11.69 11.44
C SER A 335 -9.35 12.30 10.16
N PHE A 336 -8.32 11.68 9.55
CA PHE A 336 -7.78 12.15 8.28
C PHE A 336 -8.78 11.97 7.14
N ARG A 337 -9.48 10.83 7.08
CA ARG A 337 -10.49 10.54 6.05
C ARG A 337 -11.60 11.59 6.04
N ASN A 338 -12.07 12.02 7.22
CA ASN A 338 -13.24 12.86 7.39
C ASN A 338 -12.90 14.37 7.55
N ASN A 339 -11.62 14.73 7.54
CA ASN A 339 -11.19 16.12 7.70
C ASN A 339 -10.39 16.56 6.47
N ASP A 340 -11.04 17.32 5.61
CA ASP A 340 -10.48 17.79 4.34
C ASP A 340 -9.41 18.87 4.49
N THR A 341 -9.31 19.49 5.67
CA THR A 341 -8.26 20.48 5.96
C THR A 341 -6.90 19.81 6.13
N LYS A 342 -6.86 18.55 6.60
CA LYS A 342 -5.62 17.78 6.74
C LYS A 342 -5.13 17.30 5.37
N LYS A 343 -3.99 17.82 4.94
CA LYS A 343 -3.45 17.54 3.61
C LYS A 343 -2.70 16.21 3.51
N TRP A 344 -1.96 15.82 4.57
CA TRP A 344 -1.02 14.71 4.52
C TRP A 344 -1.27 13.66 5.62
N LEU A 345 -1.01 12.42 5.27
CA LEU A 345 -0.94 11.27 6.16
C LEU A 345 0.37 10.52 5.90
N VAL A 346 1.10 10.17 6.94
CA VAL A 346 2.33 9.37 6.84
C VAL A 346 2.08 7.99 7.43
N SER A 347 2.51 6.94 6.73
CA SER A 347 2.29 5.56 7.17
C SER A 347 3.53 4.71 6.98
N VAL A 348 3.69 3.71 7.87
CA VAL A 348 4.60 2.58 7.68
C VAL A 348 3.74 1.34 7.48
N ALA A 349 3.85 0.71 6.30
CA ALA A 349 3.18 -0.55 5.93
C ALA A 349 1.66 -0.65 6.17
N MET A 350 1.11 -0.12 7.30
CA MET A 350 -0.29 -0.28 7.73
C MET A 350 -1.36 0.11 6.71
N ILE A 351 -1.06 1.09 5.83
CA ILE A 351 -2.03 1.57 4.83
C ILE A 351 -1.84 0.85 3.48
N SER A 352 -0.89 -0.07 3.36
CA SER A 352 -0.75 -0.86 2.14
C SER A 352 -1.99 -1.72 1.88
N GLU A 353 -2.73 -2.14 2.92
CA GLU A 353 -3.93 -2.97 2.78
C GLU A 353 -5.11 -2.47 3.63
N GLY A 354 -6.32 -2.67 3.13
CA GLY A 354 -7.58 -2.59 3.87
C GLY A 354 -8.13 -1.19 4.19
N VAL A 355 -7.37 -0.12 4.06
CA VAL A 355 -7.85 1.24 4.40
C VAL A 355 -8.38 1.96 3.16
N ASP A 356 -9.63 2.41 3.23
CA ASP A 356 -10.27 3.20 2.17
C ASP A 356 -10.29 4.69 2.48
N ILE A 357 -9.51 5.48 1.73
CA ILE A 357 -9.46 6.95 1.82
C ILE A 357 -9.61 7.53 0.41
N PRO A 358 -10.83 7.67 -0.11
CA PRO A 358 -11.07 8.00 -1.52
C PRO A 358 -10.54 9.36 -1.97
N ARG A 359 -10.24 10.28 -1.03
CA ARG A 359 -9.70 11.62 -1.33
C ARG A 359 -8.20 11.65 -1.62
N LEU A 360 -7.47 10.55 -1.46
CA LEU A 360 -6.04 10.48 -1.78
C LEU A 360 -5.81 10.67 -3.29
N ARG A 361 -4.80 11.49 -3.64
CA ARG A 361 -4.38 11.78 -5.02
C ARG A 361 -2.89 11.68 -5.23
N ILE A 362 -2.10 11.91 -4.17
CA ILE A 362 -0.64 11.83 -4.18
C ILE A 362 -0.21 10.69 -3.30
N LEU A 363 0.74 9.90 -3.79
CA LEU A 363 1.49 8.91 -3.03
C LEU A 363 2.98 9.23 -3.14
N VAL A 364 3.64 9.55 -2.03
CA VAL A 364 5.10 9.53 -1.92
C VAL A 364 5.49 8.16 -1.41
N TYR A 365 6.14 7.38 -2.26
CA TYR A 365 6.37 5.96 -2.05
C TYR A 365 7.84 5.64 -1.83
N LEU A 366 8.18 5.27 -0.61
CA LEU A 366 9.47 4.69 -0.24
C LEU A 366 9.21 3.22 0.10
N PRO A 367 9.54 2.29 -0.82
CA PRO A 367 9.17 0.89 -0.68
C PRO A 367 9.85 0.21 0.51
N TYR A 368 9.12 -0.66 1.17
CA TYR A 368 9.64 -1.60 2.16
C TYR A 368 9.87 -3.00 1.55
N ALA A 369 9.30 -3.27 0.38
CA ALA A 369 9.45 -4.52 -0.38
C ALA A 369 9.58 -4.25 -1.88
N LYS A 370 10.29 -5.13 -2.60
CA LYS A 370 10.51 -5.03 -4.06
C LYS A 370 9.35 -5.54 -4.91
N THR A 371 8.40 -6.25 -4.32
CA THR A 371 7.42 -7.01 -5.07
C THR A 371 6.46 -6.11 -5.84
N GLU A 372 6.04 -6.55 -7.03
CA GLU A 372 5.02 -5.87 -7.80
C GLU A 372 3.68 -5.84 -7.05
N LEU A 373 3.44 -6.85 -6.22
CA LEU A 373 2.27 -6.93 -5.35
C LEU A 373 2.22 -5.74 -4.39
N ALA A 374 3.27 -5.51 -3.57
CA ALA A 374 3.37 -4.37 -2.66
C ALA A 374 3.20 -3.04 -3.37
N PHE A 375 3.85 -2.89 -4.52
CA PHE A 375 3.75 -1.70 -5.34
C PHE A 375 2.30 -1.43 -5.79
N ARG A 376 1.61 -2.44 -6.35
CA ARG A 376 0.21 -2.31 -6.80
C ARG A 376 -0.76 -2.08 -5.65
N GLN A 377 -0.55 -2.68 -4.50
CA GLN A 377 -1.37 -2.45 -3.31
C GLN A 377 -1.27 -0.99 -2.83
N CYS A 378 -0.06 -0.44 -2.75
CA CYS A 378 0.15 0.96 -2.39
C CYS A 378 -0.48 1.92 -3.40
N MET A 379 -0.32 1.67 -4.71
CA MET A 379 -0.98 2.45 -5.76
C MET A 379 -2.51 2.37 -5.66
N GLY A 380 -3.05 1.21 -5.32
CA GLY A 380 -4.47 0.98 -5.12
C GLY A 380 -5.11 1.94 -4.12
N ARG A 381 -4.32 2.65 -3.29
CA ARG A 381 -4.81 3.66 -2.34
C ARG A 381 -5.16 4.99 -2.99
N VAL A 382 -4.48 5.36 -4.07
CA VAL A 382 -4.65 6.66 -4.72
C VAL A 382 -5.49 6.60 -6.00
N VAL A 383 -5.63 5.41 -6.60
CA VAL A 383 -6.38 5.25 -7.86
C VAL A 383 -7.89 5.08 -7.67
N ARG A 384 -8.40 5.03 -6.44
CA ARG A 384 -9.83 4.85 -6.17
C ARG A 384 -10.63 6.07 -6.58
N SER A 385 -11.62 5.89 -7.46
CA SER A 385 -12.52 6.95 -7.91
C SER A 385 -13.61 7.25 -6.87
N LEU A 386 -14.02 8.51 -6.77
CA LEU A 386 -15.16 8.99 -5.97
C LEU A 386 -16.51 8.78 -6.69
N GLY A 387 -16.50 8.32 -7.93
CA GLY A 387 -17.69 8.09 -8.74
C GLY A 387 -17.51 8.51 -10.19
N ALA A 388 -18.60 8.53 -10.96
CA ALA A 388 -18.57 8.78 -12.40
C ALA A 388 -18.08 10.20 -12.77
N ASP A 389 -18.21 11.16 -11.85
CA ASP A 389 -17.81 12.56 -12.06
C ASP A 389 -16.37 12.85 -11.57
N ASP A 390 -15.65 11.82 -11.14
CA ASP A 390 -14.27 11.97 -10.69
C ASP A 390 -13.28 11.81 -11.86
N PHE A 391 -13.01 12.90 -12.54
CA PHE A 391 -12.02 12.98 -13.63
C PHE A 391 -10.60 13.30 -13.14
N SER A 392 -10.36 13.24 -11.84
CA SER A 392 -9.04 13.52 -11.29
C SER A 392 -8.05 12.37 -11.56
N ARG A 393 -6.75 12.70 -11.47
CA ARG A 393 -5.64 11.79 -11.68
C ARG A 393 -4.91 11.53 -10.37
N ALA A 394 -4.33 10.34 -10.23
CA ALA A 394 -3.42 10.00 -9.16
C ALA A 394 -1.96 10.20 -9.59
N TYR A 395 -1.09 10.54 -8.63
CA TYR A 395 0.34 10.71 -8.86
C TYR A 395 1.13 9.94 -7.81
N VAL A 396 2.18 9.27 -8.26
CA VAL A 396 3.14 8.57 -7.40
C VAL A 396 4.50 9.19 -7.58
N VAL A 397 5.11 9.61 -6.47
CA VAL A 397 6.52 10.04 -6.41
C VAL A 397 7.32 8.88 -5.81
N MET A 398 8.31 8.39 -6.51
CA MET A 398 9.12 7.25 -6.07
C MET A 398 10.58 7.45 -6.46
N PRO A 399 11.55 6.85 -5.73
CA PRO A 399 12.93 6.83 -6.15
C PRO A 399 13.07 6.15 -7.52
N SER A 400 13.95 6.66 -8.37
CA SER A 400 14.29 6.05 -9.66
C SER A 400 15.11 4.79 -9.43
N LEU A 401 14.43 3.66 -9.26
CA LEU A 401 15.01 2.33 -9.10
C LEU A 401 14.49 1.42 -10.21
N GLU A 402 15.38 0.67 -10.84
CA GLU A 402 15.07 -0.19 -12.00
C GLU A 402 13.82 -1.07 -11.76
N VAL A 403 13.74 -1.71 -10.59
CA VAL A 403 12.59 -2.57 -10.24
C VAL A 403 11.28 -1.78 -10.14
N LEU A 404 11.30 -0.59 -9.54
CA LEU A 404 10.11 0.25 -9.43
C LEU A 404 9.72 0.86 -10.79
N GLU A 405 10.70 1.22 -11.60
CA GLU A 405 10.47 1.73 -12.95
C GLU A 405 9.82 0.67 -13.84
N GLU A 406 10.23 -0.59 -13.70
CA GLU A 406 9.61 -1.69 -14.43
C GLU A 406 8.15 -1.90 -13.98
N HIS A 407 7.88 -1.88 -12.69
CA HIS A 407 6.51 -1.98 -12.17
C HIS A 407 5.63 -0.81 -12.64
N ALA A 408 6.16 0.41 -12.58
CA ALA A 408 5.46 1.60 -13.07
C ALA A 408 5.16 1.51 -14.57
N ARG A 409 6.13 1.08 -15.38
CA ARG A 409 5.96 0.88 -16.82
C ARG A 409 4.86 -0.12 -17.14
N ARG A 410 4.82 -1.27 -16.44
CA ARG A 410 3.75 -2.27 -16.63
C ARG A 410 2.37 -1.69 -16.36
N VAL A 411 2.22 -0.88 -15.31
CA VAL A 411 0.95 -0.21 -14.99
C VAL A 411 0.60 0.85 -16.04
N GLU A 412 1.57 1.63 -16.50
CA GLU A 412 1.37 2.62 -17.58
C GLU A 412 0.94 1.94 -18.88
N GLU A 413 1.49 0.77 -19.20
CA GLU A 413 1.15 -0.01 -20.40
C GLU A 413 -0.29 -0.57 -20.36
N GLU A 414 -0.84 -0.84 -19.19
CA GLU A 414 -2.24 -1.25 -19.03
C GLU A 414 -3.24 -0.14 -19.38
N MET A 415 -2.87 1.13 -19.23
CA MET A 415 -3.74 2.26 -19.53
C MET A 415 -3.80 2.56 -21.02
N SER A 416 -4.97 3.00 -21.51
CA SER A 416 -5.14 3.50 -22.88
C SER A 416 -4.26 4.74 -23.13
N PRO A 417 -3.88 5.03 -24.39
CA PRO A 417 -3.10 6.23 -24.73
C PRO A 417 -3.74 7.52 -24.19
N GLN A 418 -5.07 7.63 -24.28
CA GLN A 418 -5.82 8.79 -23.78
C GLN A 418 -5.73 8.92 -22.26
N ALA A 419 -5.78 7.80 -21.54
CA ALA A 419 -5.64 7.77 -20.08
C ALA A 419 -4.23 8.12 -19.61
N ARG A 420 -3.20 8.02 -20.46
CA ARG A 420 -1.82 8.40 -20.12
C ARG A 420 -1.58 9.90 -20.23
N GLU A 421 -2.37 10.63 -21.01
CA GLU A 421 -2.23 12.08 -21.17
C GLU A 421 -2.70 12.82 -19.91
N GLU A 422 -1.90 13.80 -19.47
CA GLU A 422 -2.28 14.65 -18.32
C GLU A 422 -3.26 15.75 -18.78
N PRO A 423 -4.44 15.86 -18.13
CA PRO A 423 -5.39 16.93 -18.46
C PRO A 423 -4.83 18.29 -18.04
N GLN A 424 -4.96 19.28 -18.88
CA GLN A 424 -4.67 20.67 -18.55
C GLN A 424 -5.92 21.35 -18.01
N HIS A 425 -5.92 21.72 -16.74
CA HIS A 425 -7.02 22.44 -16.12
C HIS A 425 -6.82 23.96 -16.28
N THR A 426 -7.83 24.62 -16.83
CA THR A 426 -7.86 26.07 -17.03
C THR A 426 -8.62 26.81 -15.93
N PHE A 427 -9.24 26.10 -15.02
CA PHE A 427 -10.06 26.62 -13.94
C PHE A 427 -9.60 26.08 -12.58
N LYS A 428 -10.08 26.74 -11.51
CA LYS A 428 -10.01 26.26 -10.14
C LYS A 428 -11.38 26.32 -9.46
N VAL A 429 -11.63 25.45 -8.51
CA VAL A 429 -12.91 25.31 -7.79
C VAL A 429 -12.80 26.01 -6.43
N CYS A 430 -13.78 26.82 -6.09
CA CYS A 430 -13.83 27.45 -4.78
C CYS A 430 -14.15 26.41 -3.69
N PRO A 431 -13.32 26.33 -2.60
CA PRO A 431 -13.53 25.35 -1.53
C PRO A 431 -14.77 25.68 -0.65
N ILE A 432 -15.36 26.86 -0.78
CA ILE A 432 -16.49 27.32 0.03
C ILE A 432 -17.82 27.14 -0.69
N CYS A 433 -17.91 27.53 -1.98
CA CYS A 433 -19.16 27.52 -2.72
C CYS A 433 -19.12 26.66 -3.99
N GLU A 434 -18.03 25.94 -4.22
CA GLU A 434 -17.80 25.02 -5.35
C GLU A 434 -17.87 25.69 -6.75
N ALA A 435 -17.95 27.03 -6.83
CA ALA A 435 -17.96 27.74 -8.08
C ALA A 435 -16.63 27.61 -8.84
N GLN A 436 -16.71 27.45 -10.15
CA GLN A 436 -15.54 27.42 -11.03
C GLN A 436 -15.04 28.85 -11.29
N ASN A 437 -13.77 29.05 -11.13
CA ASN A 437 -13.08 30.33 -11.34
C ASN A 437 -11.90 30.14 -12.31
N PRO A 438 -11.49 31.17 -13.07
CA PRO A 438 -10.24 31.10 -13.83
C PRO A 438 -9.05 30.71 -12.93
N ARG A 439 -8.12 29.89 -13.42
CA ARG A 439 -6.98 29.40 -12.63
C ARG A 439 -6.18 30.53 -11.95
N GLY A 440 -6.06 31.69 -12.60
CA GLY A 440 -5.36 32.87 -12.08
C GLY A 440 -6.20 33.77 -11.15
N ALA A 441 -7.47 33.46 -10.86
CA ALA A 441 -8.29 34.31 -10.00
C ALA A 441 -7.70 34.41 -8.58
N ARG A 442 -7.71 35.58 -7.98
CA ARG A 442 -7.28 35.82 -6.59
C ARG A 442 -8.41 35.64 -5.59
N GLU A 443 -9.65 35.85 -6.04
CA GLU A 443 -10.87 35.70 -5.24
C GLU A 443 -11.94 34.99 -6.05
N CYS A 444 -12.88 34.36 -5.36
CA CYS A 444 -14.01 33.69 -5.98
C CYS A 444 -15.02 34.71 -6.50
N SER A 445 -15.42 34.59 -7.77
CA SER A 445 -16.40 35.48 -8.41
C SER A 445 -17.79 35.41 -7.77
N GLU A 446 -18.14 34.28 -7.13
CA GLU A 446 -19.47 34.07 -6.54
C GLU A 446 -19.56 34.46 -5.06
N CYS A 447 -18.57 34.06 -4.24
CA CYS A 447 -18.67 34.24 -2.78
C CYS A 447 -17.56 35.16 -2.19
N GLY A 448 -16.64 35.66 -3.02
CA GLY A 448 -15.56 36.54 -2.55
C GLY A 448 -14.48 35.84 -1.70
N HIS A 449 -14.46 34.50 -1.64
CA HIS A 449 -13.42 33.76 -0.94
C HIS A 449 -12.05 34.05 -1.59
N GLU A 450 -11.11 34.53 -0.79
CA GLU A 450 -9.74 34.74 -1.23
C GLU A 450 -9.01 33.41 -1.36
N PHE A 451 -8.48 33.14 -2.57
CA PHE A 451 -7.66 31.96 -2.78
C PHE A 451 -6.25 32.19 -2.20
N PRO A 452 -5.72 31.24 -1.41
CA PRO A 452 -4.37 31.39 -0.87
C PRO A 452 -3.34 31.53 -2.00
N GLU A 453 -2.41 32.46 -1.84
CA GLU A 453 -1.27 32.56 -2.74
C GLU A 453 -0.44 31.27 -2.63
N LYS A 454 -0.25 30.59 -3.75
CA LYS A 454 0.62 29.42 -3.80
C LYS A 454 2.06 29.89 -3.77
N ALA A 455 2.84 29.36 -2.84
CA ALA A 455 4.28 29.46 -2.92
C ALA A 455 4.74 28.69 -4.16
N THR A 456 5.08 29.39 -5.23
CA THR A 456 5.67 28.73 -6.40
C THR A 456 7.06 28.22 -6.00
N ARG A 457 7.21 26.90 -6.01
CA ARG A 457 8.47 26.24 -5.66
C ARG A 457 9.31 26.08 -6.91
N TYR A 458 10.53 26.55 -6.86
CA TYR A 458 11.48 26.52 -7.97
C TYR A 458 12.71 25.71 -7.60
N LYS A 459 13.31 25.09 -8.62
CA LYS A 459 14.66 24.52 -8.57
C LYS A 459 15.54 25.19 -9.60
N THR A 460 16.82 25.32 -9.29
CA THR A 460 17.82 25.91 -10.18
C THR A 460 18.41 24.83 -11.08
N CYS A 461 18.53 25.10 -12.36
CA CYS A 461 19.22 24.20 -13.29
C CYS A 461 20.73 24.19 -13.00
N PRO A 462 21.37 23.02 -12.79
CA PRO A 462 22.80 22.96 -12.54
C PRO A 462 23.65 23.41 -13.74
N ASP A 463 23.13 23.27 -14.97
CA ASP A 463 23.90 23.56 -16.19
C ASP A 463 23.80 25.02 -16.65
N CYS A 464 22.65 25.67 -16.43
CA CYS A 464 22.43 27.03 -16.94
C CYS A 464 21.90 28.03 -15.90
N GLU A 465 21.80 27.62 -14.64
CA GLU A 465 21.37 28.42 -13.48
C GLU A 465 19.96 29.04 -13.59
N MET A 466 19.16 28.63 -14.61
CA MET A 466 17.80 29.14 -14.76
C MET A 466 16.85 28.46 -13.78
N LEU A 467 15.93 29.26 -13.22
CA LEU A 467 14.88 28.77 -12.33
C LEU A 467 13.81 28.00 -13.13
N ASN A 468 13.46 26.83 -12.65
CA ASN A 468 12.42 25.99 -13.22
C ASN A 468 11.41 25.58 -12.13
N PRO A 469 10.14 25.32 -12.48
CA PRO A 469 9.20 24.74 -11.53
C PRO A 469 9.77 23.46 -10.90
N ILE A 470 9.53 23.24 -9.61
CA ILE A 470 10.05 22.06 -8.91
C ILE A 470 9.58 20.75 -9.57
N THR A 471 8.40 20.77 -10.20
CA THR A 471 7.80 19.64 -10.90
C THR A 471 8.35 19.40 -12.31
N ALA A 472 9.19 20.27 -12.85
CA ALA A 472 9.77 20.09 -14.19
C ALA A 472 10.71 18.87 -14.21
N ALA A 473 10.58 18.00 -15.20
CA ALA A 473 11.47 16.86 -15.40
C ALA A 473 12.81 17.25 -16.05
N GLU A 474 12.79 18.31 -16.85
CA GLU A 474 13.95 18.85 -17.56
C GLU A 474 13.92 20.38 -17.54
N CYS A 475 15.07 20.99 -17.73
CA CYS A 475 15.19 22.44 -17.79
C CYS A 475 14.47 23.00 -19.01
N GLN A 476 13.54 23.93 -18.78
CA GLN A 476 12.78 24.59 -19.85
C GLN A 476 13.65 25.45 -20.77
N HIS A 477 14.87 25.80 -20.32
CA HIS A 477 15.78 26.66 -21.08
C HIS A 477 16.84 25.87 -21.85
N CYS A 478 17.55 24.92 -21.22
CA CYS A 478 18.65 24.19 -21.87
C CYS A 478 18.37 22.70 -22.13
N GLY A 479 17.22 22.18 -21.66
CA GLY A 479 16.84 20.77 -21.85
C GLY A 479 17.59 19.79 -20.95
N ALA A 480 18.42 20.26 -20.01
CA ALA A 480 19.13 19.38 -19.07
C ALA A 480 18.14 18.68 -18.15
N LYS A 481 18.31 17.37 -17.97
CA LYS A 481 17.52 16.60 -16.99
C LYS A 481 17.93 16.96 -15.58
N PHE A 482 16.95 17.06 -14.69
CA PHE A 482 17.21 17.33 -13.28
C PHE A 482 17.52 16.04 -12.55
N ALA A 483 18.80 15.88 -12.20
CA ALA A 483 19.25 14.94 -11.19
C ALA A 483 20.00 15.76 -10.13
N ALA A 484 19.51 15.76 -8.90
CA ALA A 484 20.15 16.51 -7.82
C ALA A 484 21.31 15.71 -7.23
N ASP A 485 22.40 16.39 -6.88
CA ASP A 485 23.55 15.81 -6.18
C ASP A 485 23.39 16.01 -4.67
N PHE A 486 23.54 14.91 -3.91
CA PHE A 486 23.42 14.89 -2.46
C PHE A 486 24.74 14.43 -1.83
N GLU A 487 25.23 15.16 -0.84
CA GLU A 487 26.39 14.77 -0.07
C GLU A 487 25.96 14.06 1.21
N ILE A 488 26.63 12.94 1.53
CA ILE A 488 26.38 12.14 2.73
C ILE A 488 27.72 11.75 3.35
N THR A 489 27.83 11.84 4.69
CA THR A 489 29.03 11.36 5.36
C THR A 489 29.07 9.83 5.39
N LEU A 490 30.28 9.24 5.38
CA LEU A 490 30.44 7.79 5.53
C LEU A 490 29.73 7.28 6.81
N ARG A 491 29.79 8.04 7.90
CA ARG A 491 29.15 7.67 9.17
C ARG A 491 27.63 7.55 9.00
N ASP A 492 27.00 8.49 8.32
CA ASP A 492 25.55 8.48 8.12
C ASP A 492 25.14 7.38 7.13
N ALA A 493 25.93 7.17 6.08
CA ALA A 493 25.74 6.07 5.13
C ALA A 493 25.85 4.69 5.82
N LEU A 494 26.85 4.47 6.69
CA LEU A 494 26.98 3.24 7.48
C LEU A 494 25.83 3.05 8.45
N ARG A 495 25.38 4.12 9.10
CA ARG A 495 24.21 4.10 9.99
C ARG A 495 22.97 3.66 9.25
N MET A 496 22.72 4.24 8.07
CA MET A 496 21.56 3.89 7.24
C MET A 496 21.65 2.47 6.70
N GLY A 497 22.83 2.02 6.29
CA GLY A 497 23.07 0.64 5.89
C GLY A 497 22.72 -0.40 6.96
N ALA A 498 22.70 0.01 8.24
CA ALA A 498 22.32 -0.84 9.37
C ALA A 498 20.82 -0.74 9.72
N ILE A 499 20.18 0.41 9.45
CA ILE A 499 18.82 0.73 9.88
C ILE A 499 17.79 0.39 8.78
N VAL A 500 18.06 0.76 7.52
CA VAL A 500 17.14 0.48 6.43
C VAL A 500 17.26 -0.98 6.05
N ARG A 501 16.17 -1.73 6.16
CA ARG A 501 16.08 -3.09 5.61
C ARG A 501 16.36 -3.01 4.11
N GLY A 502 17.17 -3.95 3.60
CA GLY A 502 17.31 -4.09 2.15
C GLY A 502 15.95 -4.45 1.56
N MET A 503 15.67 -4.01 0.33
CA MET A 503 14.48 -4.41 -0.41
C MET A 503 14.53 -5.89 -0.87
N ASP A 504 15.38 -6.72 -0.27
CA ASP A 504 15.60 -8.12 -0.65
C ASP A 504 14.66 -9.11 0.05
N LEU A 505 13.80 -8.60 0.94
CA LEU A 505 12.78 -9.38 1.63
C LEU A 505 11.46 -9.30 0.85
N ASP A 506 10.76 -10.42 0.68
CA ASP A 506 9.40 -10.40 0.18
C ASP A 506 8.41 -9.93 1.28
N GLU A 507 7.16 -9.67 0.90
CA GLU A 507 6.15 -9.14 1.82
C GLU A 507 5.80 -10.12 2.93
N GLU A 508 5.77 -11.42 2.63
CA GLU A 508 5.48 -12.46 3.62
C GLU A 508 6.60 -12.53 4.65
N ASP A 509 7.86 -12.51 4.23
CA ASP A 509 9.01 -12.47 5.15
C ASP A 509 8.97 -11.25 6.09
N VAL A 510 8.47 -10.11 5.62
CA VAL A 510 8.30 -8.91 6.44
C VAL A 510 7.12 -9.07 7.39
N ALA A 511 5.96 -9.50 6.89
CA ALA A 511 4.75 -9.69 7.68
C ALA A 511 4.95 -10.76 8.77
N ASP A 512 5.47 -11.94 8.41
CA ASP A 512 5.75 -13.02 9.35
C ASP A 512 6.76 -12.61 10.43
N SER A 513 7.77 -11.82 10.03
CA SER A 513 8.77 -11.35 11.00
C SER A 513 8.22 -10.27 11.95
N GLU A 514 7.24 -9.49 11.52
CA GLU A 514 6.58 -8.50 12.36
C GLU A 514 5.57 -9.16 13.30
N GLU A 515 4.80 -10.13 12.82
CA GLU A 515 3.87 -10.89 13.65
C GLU A 515 4.60 -11.71 14.72
N MET A 516 5.65 -12.45 14.36
CA MET A 516 6.49 -13.15 15.33
C MET A 516 7.17 -12.21 16.33
N ALA A 517 7.51 -11.00 15.92
CA ALA A 517 8.09 -10.01 16.81
C ALA A 517 7.06 -9.43 17.78
N GLU A 518 5.81 -9.27 17.34
CA GLU A 518 4.70 -8.87 18.21
C GLU A 518 4.36 -9.97 19.21
N ASP A 519 4.20 -11.20 18.78
CA ASP A 519 3.94 -12.36 19.64
C ASP A 519 5.04 -12.55 20.68
N PHE A 520 6.30 -12.45 20.27
CA PHE A 520 7.43 -12.55 21.17
C PHE A 520 7.47 -11.41 22.19
N ARG A 521 7.13 -10.20 21.75
CA ARG A 521 7.03 -9.04 22.64
C ARG A 521 5.89 -9.22 23.64
N GLU A 522 4.70 -9.63 23.20
CA GLU A 522 3.56 -9.90 24.07
C GLU A 522 3.87 -11.02 25.06
N PHE A 523 4.52 -12.09 24.63
CA PHE A 523 4.97 -13.18 25.51
C PHE A 523 5.92 -12.68 26.60
N ILE A 524 6.90 -11.86 26.26
CA ILE A 524 7.83 -11.28 27.25
C ILE A 524 7.10 -10.29 28.18
N LEU A 525 6.21 -9.45 27.66
CA LEU A 525 5.43 -8.52 28.49
C LEU A 525 4.51 -9.26 29.48
N ALA A 526 3.99 -10.43 29.09
CA ALA A 526 3.16 -11.29 29.94
C ALA A 526 3.96 -12.17 30.90
N SER A 527 5.27 -12.29 30.73
CA SER A 527 6.13 -13.18 31.55
C SER A 527 6.26 -12.77 33.02
N GLY A 528 5.97 -11.50 33.34
CA GLY A 528 6.12 -10.93 34.69
C GLY A 528 7.59 -10.72 35.15
N ASP A 529 8.56 -10.90 34.25
CA ASP A 529 9.97 -10.59 34.53
C ASP A 529 10.22 -9.09 34.34
N ASP A 530 10.31 -8.35 35.43
CA ASP A 530 10.47 -6.89 35.46
C ASP A 530 11.67 -6.39 34.65
N PHE A 531 12.74 -7.16 34.56
CA PHE A 531 13.94 -6.79 33.81
C PHE A 531 13.71 -6.95 32.30
N LEU A 532 13.14 -8.07 31.86
CA LEU A 532 12.84 -8.33 30.45
C LEU A 532 11.72 -7.40 29.95
N VAL A 533 10.69 -7.18 30.75
CA VAL A 533 9.60 -6.24 30.45
C VAL A 533 10.13 -4.82 30.24
N LYS A 534 11.06 -4.37 31.09
CA LYS A 534 11.65 -3.03 30.96
C LYS A 534 12.48 -2.89 29.67
N ILE A 535 13.27 -3.90 29.34
CA ILE A 535 14.06 -3.92 28.10
C ILE A 535 13.11 -3.92 26.89
N MET A 536 12.11 -4.78 26.88
CA MET A 536 11.20 -4.94 25.73
C MET A 536 10.32 -3.72 25.43
N ARG A 537 10.06 -2.86 26.41
CA ARG A 537 9.33 -1.60 26.20
C ARG A 537 10.09 -0.62 25.32
N ASP A 538 11.42 -0.62 25.42
CA ASP A 538 12.28 0.35 24.74
C ASP A 538 12.92 -0.22 23.46
N VAL A 539 12.77 -1.52 23.19
CA VAL A 539 13.32 -2.16 21.99
C VAL A 539 12.35 -2.03 20.81
N PRO A 540 12.75 -1.44 19.67
CA PRO A 540 11.92 -1.39 18.47
C PRO A 540 11.57 -2.79 17.95
N LEU A 541 10.35 -2.98 17.42
CA LEU A 541 9.90 -4.25 16.83
C LEU A 541 10.83 -4.77 15.73
N GLU A 542 11.43 -3.88 14.95
CA GLU A 542 12.42 -4.23 13.93
C GLU A 542 13.68 -4.88 14.52
N ALA A 543 14.08 -4.47 15.72
CA ALA A 543 15.20 -5.10 16.44
C ALA A 543 14.80 -6.48 17.00
N ILE A 544 13.57 -6.61 17.48
CA ILE A 544 13.00 -7.89 17.95
C ILE A 544 12.88 -8.85 16.78
N SER A 545 12.36 -8.42 15.64
CA SER A 545 12.27 -9.20 14.39
C SER A 545 13.64 -9.72 13.91
N LYS A 546 14.71 -8.93 14.06
CA LYS A 546 16.07 -9.39 13.75
C LYS A 546 16.57 -10.45 14.74
N ILE A 547 16.23 -10.32 16.01
CA ILE A 547 16.60 -11.27 17.06
C ILE A 547 15.88 -12.61 16.85
N THR A 548 14.59 -12.59 16.55
CA THR A 548 13.80 -13.80 16.29
C THR A 548 14.30 -14.55 15.06
N LYS A 549 14.53 -13.87 13.94
CA LYS A 549 15.12 -14.49 12.73
C LYS A 549 16.52 -15.08 12.98
N PHE A 550 17.36 -14.41 13.78
CA PHE A 550 18.67 -14.93 14.13
C PHE A 550 18.58 -16.18 15.02
N ALA A 551 17.63 -16.20 15.95
CA ALA A 551 17.40 -17.35 16.82
C ALA A 551 16.88 -18.56 16.01
N GLU A 552 15.97 -18.37 15.07
CA GLU A 552 15.47 -19.41 14.18
C GLU A 552 16.54 -19.97 13.22
N ALA A 553 17.31 -19.10 12.58
CA ALA A 553 18.42 -19.54 11.72
C ALA A 553 19.45 -20.37 12.48
N ARG A 554 19.66 -20.08 13.77
CA ARG A 554 20.53 -20.84 14.64
C ARG A 554 19.92 -22.18 15.06
N ARG A 555 18.62 -22.22 15.29
CA ARG A 555 17.88 -23.44 15.60
C ARG A 555 17.91 -24.42 14.43
N ARG A 556 17.61 -23.97 13.20
CA ARG A 556 17.68 -24.79 11.96
C ARG A 556 19.08 -25.38 11.76
N LYS A 557 20.16 -24.61 12.02
CA LYS A 557 21.54 -25.13 11.97
C LYS A 557 21.91 -26.10 13.08
N SER A 558 21.16 -26.20 14.16
CA SER A 558 21.39 -27.17 15.23
C SER A 558 20.55 -28.43 15.06
N GLU A 559 19.59 -28.43 14.17
CA GLU A 559 18.71 -29.57 13.80
C GLU A 559 19.21 -30.28 12.51
N GLU A 560 20.12 -29.66 11.72
CA GLU A 560 20.95 -30.29 10.68
C GLU A 560 22.26 -30.90 11.27
#